data_bec0c2f26be6b05a58bee0b04c20bf6e
#
_entry.id   bec0c2f26be6b05a58bee0b04c20bf6e
#
_cell.length_a   1.000
_cell.length_b   1.000
_cell.length_c   1.000
_cell.angle_alpha   90.00
_cell.angle_beta   90.00
_cell.angle_gamma   90.00
#
_symmetry.space_group_name_H-M   'P 1'
#
loop_
_entity.id
_entity.type
_entity.pdbx_description
1 polymer ?
#
loop_
_entity_poly.entity_id
_entity_poly.type
_entity_poly.pdbx_seq_one_letter_code
_entity_poly.pdbx_strand_id
1 'polypeptide(L)'
;MEEYLPVLQNTALFAGLSAPQLLEALACLGAQKRSYGKGEAIFHAGQRISCMGVLLCGQVHIQREDHWGNRSLLAEIGPGELFGEAYAVGEEPMCNDAVACRESVALLLDTGRLLAPCAAACGLHARLLQRLFAIFAQKNRVLAQKLGCLSQRTTRQKLLYYLSEQAKKAGGGSFSIPF
;
A
#
# COMPACT_ATOMS: atom_id res chain seq x y z
N MET A 1 1.11 -6.30 -19.83
CA MET A 1 0.10 -6.27 -18.74
C MET A 1 -0.29 -7.70 -18.33
N GLU A 2 -0.42 -8.62 -19.26
CA GLU A 2 -0.82 -10.01 -18.99
C GLU A 2 0.10 -10.73 -17.99
N GLU A 3 1.39 -10.47 -18.03
CA GLU A 3 2.40 -11.04 -17.11
C GLU A 3 2.14 -10.72 -15.63
N TYR A 4 1.43 -9.61 -15.34
CA TYR A 4 1.12 -9.17 -13.97
C TYR A 4 -0.30 -9.50 -13.53
N LEU A 5 -1.12 -10.13 -14.37
CA LEU A 5 -2.49 -10.52 -13.99
C LEU A 5 -2.53 -11.38 -12.72
N PRO A 6 -1.63 -12.37 -12.51
CA PRO A 6 -1.64 -13.15 -11.27
C PRO A 6 -1.37 -12.30 -10.02
N VAL A 7 -0.44 -11.34 -10.11
CA VAL A 7 -0.15 -10.42 -9.00
C VAL A 7 -1.36 -9.53 -8.71
N LEU A 8 -1.97 -8.97 -9.76
CA LEU A 8 -3.13 -8.10 -9.65
C LEU A 8 -4.35 -8.81 -9.09
N GLN A 9 -4.63 -10.06 -9.50
CA GLN A 9 -5.74 -10.85 -8.96
C GLN A 9 -5.57 -11.18 -7.48
N ASN A 10 -4.33 -11.28 -6.99
CA ASN A 10 -4.01 -11.48 -5.58
C ASN A 10 -3.95 -10.17 -4.78
N THR A 11 -4.02 -9.01 -5.44
CA THR A 11 -4.08 -7.72 -4.77
C THR A 11 -5.40 -7.57 -4.02
N ALA A 12 -5.36 -7.06 -2.79
CA ALA A 12 -6.57 -6.87 -1.97
C ALA A 12 -7.64 -6.02 -2.67
N LEU A 13 -7.23 -5.04 -3.49
CA LEU A 13 -8.14 -4.16 -4.25
C LEU A 13 -8.94 -4.93 -5.31
N PHE A 14 -8.30 -5.87 -6.00
CA PHE A 14 -8.88 -6.59 -7.15
C PHE A 14 -9.31 -8.01 -6.81
N ALA A 15 -9.18 -8.44 -5.56
CA ALA A 15 -9.49 -9.79 -5.13
C ALA A 15 -10.91 -10.21 -5.57
N GLY A 16 -11.04 -11.41 -6.17
CA GLY A 16 -12.32 -11.95 -6.62
C GLY A 16 -12.88 -11.34 -7.90
N LEU A 17 -12.10 -10.54 -8.63
CA LEU A 17 -12.43 -10.16 -10.00
C LEU A 17 -11.92 -11.23 -10.98
N SER A 18 -12.75 -11.56 -11.98
CA SER A 18 -12.30 -12.36 -13.11
C SER A 18 -11.30 -11.56 -13.97
N ALA A 19 -10.52 -12.24 -14.82
CA ALA A 19 -9.56 -11.55 -15.69
C ALA A 19 -10.21 -10.49 -16.60
N PRO A 20 -11.38 -10.73 -17.24
CA PRO A 20 -12.07 -9.67 -17.97
C PRO A 20 -12.50 -8.48 -17.13
N GLN A 21 -13.05 -8.73 -15.94
CA GLN A 21 -13.45 -7.67 -14.99
C GLN A 21 -12.24 -6.86 -14.49
N LEU A 22 -11.10 -7.51 -14.28
CA LEU A 22 -9.87 -6.84 -13.91
C LEU A 22 -9.39 -5.89 -15.02
N LEU A 23 -9.36 -6.35 -16.27
CA LEU A 23 -8.97 -5.51 -17.42
C LEU A 23 -9.92 -4.31 -17.59
N GLU A 24 -11.22 -4.53 -17.44
CA GLU A 24 -12.22 -3.47 -17.44
C GLU A 24 -11.98 -2.45 -16.31
N ALA A 25 -11.74 -2.94 -15.08
CA ALA A 25 -11.42 -2.09 -13.94
C ALA A 25 -10.15 -1.25 -14.18
N LEU A 26 -9.10 -1.85 -14.73
CA LEU A 26 -7.85 -1.15 -15.04
C LEU A 26 -8.05 -0.06 -16.09
N ALA A 27 -8.82 -0.34 -17.13
CA ALA A 27 -9.17 0.65 -18.15
C ALA A 27 -9.99 1.81 -17.57
N CYS A 28 -10.98 1.48 -16.75
CA CYS A 28 -11.83 2.44 -16.04
C CYS A 28 -11.02 3.38 -15.14
N LEU A 29 -10.05 2.83 -14.40
CA LEU A 29 -9.18 3.57 -13.48
C LEU A 29 -8.03 4.30 -14.18
N GLY A 30 -7.93 4.24 -15.51
CA GLY A 30 -6.83 4.84 -16.25
C GLY A 30 -5.47 4.32 -15.84
N ALA A 31 -5.36 3.02 -15.59
CA ALA A 31 -4.17 2.38 -15.07
C ALA A 31 -2.94 2.59 -15.98
N GLN A 32 -1.85 3.09 -15.42
CA GLN A 32 -0.59 3.33 -16.12
C GLN A 32 0.53 2.50 -15.49
N LYS A 33 1.14 1.61 -16.27
CA LYS A 33 2.33 0.87 -15.86
C LYS A 33 3.57 1.76 -16.00
N ARG A 34 4.38 1.84 -14.94
CA ARG A 34 5.66 2.55 -14.93
C ARG A 34 6.74 1.70 -14.29
N SER A 35 7.95 1.82 -14.84
CA SER A 35 9.17 1.18 -14.31
C SER A 35 10.02 2.23 -13.62
N TYR A 36 10.69 1.81 -12.55
CA TYR A 36 11.53 2.66 -11.71
C TYR A 36 12.84 1.93 -11.40
N GLY A 37 13.94 2.64 -11.56
CA GLY A 37 15.26 2.17 -11.19
C GLY A 37 15.47 2.16 -9.67
N LYS A 38 16.49 1.45 -9.21
CA LYS A 38 16.92 1.47 -7.79
C LYS A 38 17.24 2.90 -7.34
N GLY A 39 16.64 3.33 -6.25
CA GLY A 39 16.80 4.68 -5.67
C GLY A 39 15.90 5.73 -6.29
N GLU A 40 15.12 5.40 -7.31
CA GLU A 40 14.19 6.33 -7.95
C GLU A 40 12.93 6.53 -7.09
N ALA A 41 12.54 7.77 -6.90
CA ALA A 41 11.31 8.09 -6.18
C ALA A 41 10.10 7.99 -7.11
N ILE A 42 9.09 7.26 -6.66
CA ILE A 42 7.79 7.15 -7.32
C ILE A 42 6.92 8.34 -6.94
N PHE A 43 6.95 8.70 -5.67
CA PHE A 43 6.29 9.88 -5.10
C PHE A 43 7.24 10.59 -4.15
N HIS A 44 7.19 11.92 -4.11
CA HIS A 44 8.03 12.75 -3.25
C HIS A 44 7.22 13.36 -2.09
N ALA A 45 7.87 13.51 -0.94
CA ALA A 45 7.35 14.32 0.14
C ALA A 45 7.07 15.75 -0.35
N GLY A 46 5.97 16.36 0.10
CA GLY A 46 5.48 17.66 -0.36
C GLY A 46 4.68 17.62 -1.66
N GLN A 47 4.71 16.54 -2.43
CA GLN A 47 3.97 16.41 -3.67
C GLN A 47 2.47 16.12 -3.38
N ARG A 48 1.56 16.78 -4.10
CA ARG A 48 0.17 16.36 -4.20
C ARG A 48 0.04 15.31 -5.30
N ILE A 49 -0.57 14.20 -4.99
CA ILE A 49 -0.76 13.10 -5.93
C ILE A 49 -2.26 12.85 -6.15
N SER A 50 -2.63 12.49 -7.37
CA SER A 50 -4.00 12.10 -7.76
C SER A 50 -4.10 10.62 -8.14
N CYS A 51 -3.01 9.88 -7.96
CA CYS A 51 -2.98 8.44 -8.25
C CYS A 51 -2.36 7.66 -7.09
N MET A 52 -2.88 6.49 -6.85
CA MET A 52 -2.29 5.50 -5.95
C MET A 52 -1.50 4.46 -6.74
N GLY A 53 -0.48 3.87 -6.11
CA GLY A 53 0.34 2.82 -6.70
C GLY A 53 -0.06 1.42 -6.24
N VAL A 54 0.02 0.45 -7.15
CA VAL A 54 0.06 -0.99 -6.85
C VAL A 54 1.40 -1.50 -7.32
N LEU A 55 2.20 -2.08 -6.43
CA LEU A 55 3.48 -2.63 -6.81
C LEU A 55 3.27 -3.96 -7.56
N LEU A 56 3.80 -4.08 -8.77
CA LEU A 56 3.71 -5.29 -9.60
C LEU A 56 4.91 -6.22 -9.38
N CYS A 57 6.10 -5.65 -9.32
CA CYS A 57 7.33 -6.36 -8.96
C CYS A 57 8.34 -5.39 -8.35
N GLY A 58 9.35 -5.92 -7.69
CA GLY A 58 10.37 -5.11 -7.01
C GLY A 58 10.06 -4.93 -5.52
N GLN A 59 10.45 -3.77 -4.98
CA GLN A 59 10.23 -3.39 -3.57
C GLN A 59 10.28 -1.86 -3.45
N VAL A 60 9.34 -1.29 -2.72
CA VAL A 60 9.26 0.16 -2.47
C VAL A 60 9.33 0.42 -0.98
N HIS A 61 10.14 1.37 -0.57
CA HIS A 61 10.23 1.86 0.79
C HIS A 61 9.43 3.16 0.93
N ILE A 62 8.54 3.20 1.91
CA ILE A 62 7.96 4.45 2.38
C ILE A 62 8.88 4.99 3.46
N GLN A 63 9.53 6.10 3.18
CA GLN A 63 10.54 6.67 4.06
C GLN A 63 10.29 8.15 4.32
N ARG A 64 10.76 8.61 5.47
CA ARG A 64 10.73 10.01 5.86
C ARG A 64 12.14 10.47 6.16
N GLU A 65 12.51 11.61 5.58
CA GLU A 65 13.75 12.29 5.89
C GLU A 65 13.47 13.40 6.90
N ASP A 66 14.28 13.51 7.94
CA ASP A 66 14.21 14.59 8.92
C ASP A 66 15.08 15.80 8.48
N HIS A 67 15.02 16.89 9.24
CA HIS A 67 15.79 18.10 8.95
C HIS A 67 17.32 17.92 8.98
N TRP A 68 17.81 16.82 9.57
CA TRP A 68 19.22 16.49 9.65
C TRP A 68 19.66 15.47 8.59
N GLY A 69 18.75 15.08 7.68
CA GLY A 69 19.03 14.11 6.63
C GLY A 69 18.95 12.64 7.07
N ASN A 70 18.48 12.35 8.30
CA ASN A 70 18.28 10.97 8.72
C ASN A 70 17.02 10.39 8.08
N ARG A 71 17.15 9.21 7.51
CA ARG A 71 16.04 8.50 6.86
C ARG A 71 15.46 7.44 7.79
N SER A 72 14.16 7.54 8.03
CA SER A 72 13.39 6.57 8.79
C SER A 72 12.51 5.75 7.87
N LEU A 73 12.65 4.44 7.89
CA LEU A 73 11.78 3.51 7.17
C LEU A 73 10.46 3.37 7.93
N LEU A 74 9.37 3.75 7.29
CA LEU A 74 8.02 3.66 7.87
C LEU A 74 7.30 2.37 7.45
N ALA A 75 7.48 1.96 6.19
CA ALA A 75 6.89 0.72 5.65
C ALA A 75 7.70 0.22 4.46
N GLU A 76 7.69 -1.09 4.28
CA GLU A 76 8.10 -1.76 3.05
C GLU A 76 6.86 -2.21 2.29
N ILE A 77 6.86 -2.00 0.98
CA ILE A 77 5.78 -2.37 0.07
C ILE A 77 6.29 -3.46 -0.84
N GLY A 78 5.63 -4.60 -0.81
CA GLY A 78 5.88 -5.75 -1.67
C GLY A 78 4.91 -5.84 -2.86
N PRO A 79 5.17 -6.80 -3.80
CA PRO A 79 4.28 -7.02 -4.92
C PRO A 79 2.83 -7.33 -4.49
N GLY A 80 1.87 -6.69 -5.16
CA GLY A 80 0.44 -6.77 -4.85
C GLY A 80 -0.04 -5.79 -3.78
N GLU A 81 0.84 -5.02 -3.15
CA GLU A 81 0.45 -4.05 -2.13
C GLU A 81 0.21 -2.65 -2.72
N LEU A 82 -0.73 -1.91 -2.08
CA LEU A 82 -1.05 -0.53 -2.41
C LEU A 82 -0.21 0.44 -1.60
N PHE A 83 0.14 1.57 -2.23
CA PHE A 83 0.82 2.69 -1.59
C PHE A 83 0.36 4.04 -2.18
N GLY A 84 0.50 5.11 -1.38
CA GLY A 84 0.10 6.47 -1.76
C GLY A 84 -1.41 6.72 -1.71
N GLU A 85 -2.23 5.70 -1.45
CA GLU A 85 -3.69 5.79 -1.50
C GLU A 85 -4.27 6.82 -0.52
N ALA A 86 -3.67 6.93 0.67
CA ALA A 86 -4.16 7.85 1.71
C ALA A 86 -4.05 9.32 1.26
N TYR A 87 -2.95 9.66 0.59
CA TYR A 87 -2.71 11.01 0.07
C TYR A 87 -3.47 11.29 -1.22
N ALA A 88 -3.58 10.28 -2.10
CA ALA A 88 -4.28 10.42 -3.36
C ALA A 88 -5.81 10.62 -3.18
N VAL A 89 -6.39 10.05 -2.11
CA VAL A 89 -7.81 10.21 -1.76
C VAL A 89 -8.02 11.44 -0.88
N GLY A 90 -7.07 11.73 0.02
CA GLY A 90 -7.17 12.83 1.00
C GLY A 90 -6.80 14.20 0.45
N GLU A 91 -6.24 14.30 -0.76
CA GLU A 91 -5.78 15.54 -1.41
C GLU A 91 -4.68 16.31 -0.64
N GLU A 92 -4.20 15.74 0.47
CA GLU A 92 -3.12 16.34 1.25
C GLU A 92 -1.75 16.07 0.60
N PRO A 93 -0.76 16.99 0.75
CA PRO A 93 0.59 16.72 0.28
C PRO A 93 1.20 15.51 1.01
N MET A 94 1.96 14.71 0.28
CA MET A 94 2.66 13.57 0.87
C MET A 94 3.64 14.02 1.97
N CYS A 95 3.60 13.36 3.12
CA CYS A 95 4.57 13.60 4.21
C CYS A 95 5.82 12.71 4.10
N ASN A 96 5.84 11.78 3.17
CA ASN A 96 6.86 10.74 3.04
C ASN A 96 7.19 10.51 1.57
N ASP A 97 8.40 10.03 1.30
CA ASP A 97 8.78 9.56 -0.03
C ASP A 97 8.37 8.10 -0.22
N ALA A 98 8.03 7.73 -1.46
CA ALA A 98 7.92 6.35 -1.89
C ALA A 98 9.05 6.07 -2.88
N VAL A 99 10.06 5.29 -2.47
CA VAL A 99 11.31 5.09 -3.22
C VAL A 99 11.48 3.62 -3.57
N ALA A 100 11.79 3.33 -4.82
CA ALA A 100 12.15 1.99 -5.28
C ALA A 100 13.52 1.60 -4.71
N CYS A 101 13.58 0.57 -3.86
CA CYS A 101 14.86 0.12 -3.30
C CYS A 101 15.60 -0.89 -4.18
N ARG A 102 14.97 -1.37 -5.22
CA ARG A 102 15.50 -2.16 -6.35
C ARG A 102 14.69 -1.85 -7.61
N GLU A 103 15.09 -2.37 -8.75
CA GLU A 103 14.27 -2.26 -9.96
C GLU A 103 12.84 -2.71 -9.69
N SER A 104 11.89 -1.84 -9.98
CA SER A 104 10.50 -2.01 -9.59
C SER A 104 9.57 -1.58 -10.71
N VAL A 105 8.41 -2.23 -10.78
CA VAL A 105 7.34 -1.85 -11.69
C VAL A 105 6.09 -1.60 -10.86
N ALA A 106 5.50 -0.44 -11.01
CA ALA A 106 4.26 -0.06 -10.35
C ALA A 106 3.16 0.25 -11.37
N LEU A 107 1.94 -0.04 -10.97
CA LEU A 107 0.73 0.35 -11.67
C LEU A 107 0.13 1.55 -10.94
N LEU A 108 0.05 2.69 -11.62
CA LEU A 108 -0.55 3.90 -11.09
C LEU A 108 -2.03 3.95 -11.49
N LEU A 109 -2.90 4.13 -10.51
CA LEU A 109 -4.36 4.14 -10.64
C LEU A 109 -4.90 5.52 -10.28
N ASP A 110 -5.67 6.12 -11.17
CA ASP A 110 -6.29 7.44 -10.96
C ASP A 110 -7.41 7.32 -9.91
N THR A 111 -7.22 7.98 -8.76
CA THR A 111 -8.19 7.99 -7.66
C THR A 111 -9.41 8.85 -7.97
N GLY A 112 -9.27 9.91 -8.75
CA GLY A 112 -10.39 10.72 -9.22
C GLY A 112 -11.38 9.90 -10.03
N ARG A 113 -10.88 9.02 -10.91
CA ARG A 113 -11.74 8.10 -11.68
C ARG A 113 -12.39 7.05 -10.81
N LEU A 114 -11.72 6.59 -9.75
CA LEU A 114 -12.31 5.63 -8.81
C LEU A 114 -13.44 6.25 -7.99
N LEU A 115 -13.29 7.52 -7.59
CA LEU A 115 -14.27 8.24 -6.76
C LEU A 115 -15.41 8.84 -7.59
N ALA A 116 -15.19 9.09 -8.87
CA ALA A 116 -16.20 9.64 -9.75
C ALA A 116 -17.36 8.63 -10.03
N PRO A 117 -18.58 9.09 -10.19
CA PRO A 117 -19.68 8.24 -10.65
C PRO A 117 -19.35 7.63 -12.01
N CYS A 118 -19.44 6.32 -12.14
CA CYS A 118 -19.26 5.67 -13.42
C CYS A 118 -20.47 5.91 -14.32
N ALA A 119 -20.25 6.49 -15.51
CA ALA A 119 -21.30 6.73 -16.49
C ALA A 119 -22.01 5.43 -16.94
N ALA A 120 -21.31 4.29 -16.88
CA ALA A 120 -21.85 2.97 -17.21
C ALA A 120 -22.59 2.29 -16.06
N ALA A 121 -22.75 2.96 -14.88
CA ALA A 121 -23.35 2.38 -13.67
C ALA A 121 -22.79 0.98 -13.33
N CYS A 122 -21.50 0.76 -13.61
CA CYS A 122 -20.87 -0.55 -13.44
C CYS A 122 -20.73 -0.88 -11.95
N GLY A 123 -21.20 -2.06 -11.54
CA GLY A 123 -21.07 -2.54 -10.15
C GLY A 123 -19.63 -2.74 -9.69
N LEU A 124 -18.64 -2.62 -10.61
CA LEU A 124 -17.21 -2.73 -10.30
C LEU A 124 -16.73 -1.59 -9.41
N HIS A 125 -17.15 -0.34 -9.65
CA HIS A 125 -16.74 0.81 -8.82
C HIS A 125 -17.13 0.64 -7.37
N ALA A 126 -18.38 0.25 -7.10
CA ALA A 126 -18.84 0.01 -5.74
C ALA A 126 -18.03 -1.09 -5.03
N ARG A 127 -17.69 -2.16 -5.75
CA ARG A 127 -16.85 -3.25 -5.22
C ARG A 127 -15.42 -2.78 -4.95
N LEU A 128 -14.82 -2.00 -5.85
CA LEU A 128 -13.48 -1.45 -5.67
C LEU A 128 -13.43 -0.48 -4.49
N LEU A 129 -14.43 0.39 -4.32
CA LEU A 129 -14.56 1.28 -3.17
C LEU A 129 -14.67 0.50 -1.86
N GLN A 130 -15.54 -0.53 -1.80
CA GLN A 130 -15.63 -1.40 -0.62
C GLN A 130 -14.29 -2.05 -0.27
N ARG A 131 -13.54 -2.51 -1.28
CA ARG A 131 -12.20 -3.08 -1.09
C ARG A 131 -11.22 -2.04 -0.60
N LEU A 132 -11.23 -0.84 -1.16
CA LEU A 132 -10.38 0.25 -0.71
C LEU A 132 -10.65 0.60 0.76
N PHE A 133 -11.92 0.70 1.18
CA PHE A 133 -12.27 0.90 2.60
C PHE A 133 -11.76 -0.24 3.49
N ALA A 134 -11.85 -1.49 3.04
CA ALA A 134 -11.32 -2.62 3.80
C ALA A 134 -9.78 -2.53 3.95
N ILE A 135 -9.07 -2.08 2.91
CA ILE A 135 -7.62 -1.84 2.94
C ILE A 135 -7.29 -0.72 3.93
N PHE A 136 -8.00 0.41 3.90
CA PHE A 136 -7.82 1.48 4.88
C PHE A 136 -8.06 1.00 6.31
N ALA A 137 -9.13 0.25 6.55
CA ALA A 137 -9.44 -0.32 7.86
C ALA A 137 -8.32 -1.27 8.33
N GLN A 138 -7.78 -2.09 7.43
CA GLN A 138 -6.66 -2.97 7.75
C GLN A 138 -5.38 -2.18 8.07
N LYS A 139 -5.01 -1.20 7.25
CA LYS A 139 -3.83 -0.36 7.49
C LYS A 139 -3.97 0.41 8.80
N ASN A 140 -5.16 0.93 9.10
CA ASN A 140 -5.43 1.63 10.37
C ASN A 140 -5.24 0.69 11.59
N ARG A 141 -5.72 -0.57 11.52
CA ARG A 141 -5.47 -1.56 12.59
C ARG A 141 -3.97 -1.82 12.79
N VAL A 142 -3.21 -1.95 11.70
CA VAL A 142 -1.75 -2.15 11.78
C VAL A 142 -1.07 -0.94 12.43
N LEU A 143 -1.48 0.28 12.05
CA LEU A 143 -0.96 1.51 12.66
C LEU A 143 -1.30 1.59 14.16
N ALA A 144 -2.54 1.27 14.55
CA ALA A 144 -2.95 1.23 15.96
C ALA A 144 -2.12 0.23 16.77
N GLN A 145 -1.82 -0.96 16.22
CA GLN A 145 -0.95 -1.94 16.85
C GLN A 145 0.49 -1.41 17.01
N LYS A 146 1.05 -0.78 15.97
CA LYS A 146 2.39 -0.15 16.04
C LYS A 146 2.43 0.94 17.11
N LEU A 147 1.41 1.80 17.18
CA LEU A 147 1.31 2.83 18.20
C LEU A 147 1.21 2.22 19.60
N GLY A 148 0.41 1.16 19.79
CA GLY A 148 0.31 0.43 21.05
C GLY A 148 1.66 -0.14 21.51
N CYS A 149 2.49 -0.62 20.58
CA CYS A 149 3.84 -1.07 20.88
C CYS A 149 4.76 0.10 21.26
N LEU A 150 4.76 1.17 20.46
CA LEU A 150 5.65 2.32 20.67
C LEU A 150 5.32 3.12 21.94
N SER A 151 4.05 3.12 22.38
CA SER A 151 3.58 3.81 23.59
C SER A 151 4.05 3.15 24.89
N GLN A 152 4.59 1.93 24.82
CA GLN A 152 5.16 1.27 26.00
C GLN A 152 6.38 2.05 26.53
N ARG A 153 6.48 2.22 27.86
CA ARG A 153 7.48 3.10 28.48
C ARG A 153 8.91 2.57 28.36
N THR A 154 9.11 1.27 28.44
CA THR A 154 10.45 0.67 28.42
C THR A 154 10.65 -0.23 27.22
N THR A 155 11.90 -0.41 26.77
CA THR A 155 12.27 -1.33 25.68
C THR A 155 11.80 -2.76 25.99
N ARG A 156 11.92 -3.20 27.24
CA ARG A 156 11.44 -4.52 27.67
C ARG A 156 9.93 -4.66 27.44
N GLN A 157 9.14 -3.65 27.81
CA GLN A 157 7.68 -3.65 27.61
C GLN A 157 7.33 -3.63 26.11
N LYS A 158 8.04 -2.83 25.30
CA LYS A 158 7.87 -2.81 23.85
C LYS A 158 8.09 -4.20 23.23
N LEU A 159 9.19 -4.85 23.65
CA LEU A 159 9.51 -6.19 23.17
C LEU A 159 8.45 -7.23 23.61
N LEU A 160 8.06 -7.22 24.87
CA LEU A 160 7.02 -8.14 25.37
C LEU A 160 5.67 -7.91 24.66
N TYR A 161 5.28 -6.66 24.43
CA TYR A 161 4.08 -6.33 23.68
C TYR A 161 4.16 -6.89 22.26
N TYR A 162 5.26 -6.64 21.55
CA TYR A 162 5.49 -7.15 20.20
C TYR A 162 5.42 -8.67 20.12
N LEU A 163 6.14 -9.37 21.01
CA LEU A 163 6.13 -10.83 21.08
C LEU A 163 4.74 -11.39 21.40
N SER A 164 4.00 -10.75 22.32
CA SER A 164 2.62 -11.14 22.65
C SER A 164 1.69 -11.04 21.44
N GLU A 165 1.82 -9.97 20.65
CA GLU A 165 1.02 -9.81 19.42
C GLU A 165 1.41 -10.83 18.33
N GLN A 166 2.70 -11.17 18.19
CA GLN A 166 3.13 -12.23 17.28
C GLN A 166 2.61 -13.62 17.71
N ALA A 167 2.66 -13.91 19.01
CA ALA A 167 2.11 -15.16 19.57
C ALA A 167 0.61 -15.29 19.29
N LYS A 168 -0.16 -14.21 19.47
CA LYS A 168 -1.60 -14.19 19.14
C LYS A 168 -1.86 -14.47 17.66
N LYS A 169 -1.07 -13.85 16.76
CA LYS A 169 -1.18 -14.08 15.31
C LYS A 169 -0.86 -15.52 14.91
N ALA A 170 0.10 -16.15 15.60
CA ALA A 170 0.49 -17.53 15.37
C ALA A 170 -0.46 -18.57 16.00
N GLY A 171 -1.49 -18.13 16.74
CA GLY A 171 -2.42 -19.05 17.42
C GLY A 171 -1.86 -19.69 18.69
N GLY A 172 -0.79 -19.15 19.27
CA GLY A 172 -0.09 -19.68 20.44
C GLY A 172 1.04 -20.63 20.07
N GLY A 173 1.85 -21.03 21.04
CA GLY A 173 3.00 -21.93 20.85
C GLY A 173 4.27 -21.22 20.39
N SER A 174 5.05 -21.88 19.55
CA SER A 174 6.29 -21.32 18.99
C SER A 174 6.01 -20.57 17.70
N PHE A 175 6.68 -19.44 17.51
CA PHE A 175 6.63 -18.65 16.26
C PHE A 175 8.02 -18.15 15.90
N SER A 176 8.25 -17.90 14.62
CA SER A 176 9.50 -17.35 14.08
C SER A 176 9.28 -15.90 13.73
N ILE A 177 10.28 -15.07 14.04
CA ILE A 177 10.33 -13.66 13.65
C ILE A 177 11.36 -13.53 12.55
N PRO A 178 11.00 -13.04 11.35
CA PRO A 178 11.99 -12.72 10.33
C PRO A 178 12.83 -11.53 10.82
N PHE A 179 14.14 -11.65 10.73
CA PHE A 179 15.10 -10.58 10.96
C PHE A 179 15.48 -9.93 9.64
#